data_61288992072a2be0e4e36f8b476111c3
#
_entry.id   61288992072a2be0e4e36f8b476111c3
#
_cell.length_a   1.000
_cell.length_b   1.000
_cell.length_c   1.000
_cell.angle_alpha   90.00
_cell.angle_beta   90.00
_cell.angle_gamma   90.00
#
_symmetry.space_group_name_H-M   'P 1'
#
loop_
_entity.id
_entity.type
_entity.pdbx_description
1 polymer ?
#
loop_
_entity_poly.entity_id
_entity_poly.type
_entity_poly.pdbx_seq_one_letter_code
_entity_poly.pdbx_strand_id
1 'polypeptide(L)'
;MARPQRIKKDSDSHYHLMSRTNNKRFLFREGALKTELVSALRRAAEFCGVHIKAYTAMDNHFHVVVKVIKPDVPVCATELLRRVRVLKGERAMRSLSEHWDDLSSSGFQATLKGEQERLRARMHDISEFIKLFKEEFDRIYKREHEYCGSIWSGRFASTLVQEGESLERCMRYVIYNPVRAGIVMQAKDYCWSWREGEEAASNALGDWCLRRVVQIGAGKVFGDKCFVLEVAITLGDRFKAGSVGVHRVDELGWSTHGWRLAAGKRRKIGRNERVEA
;
A
#
# COMPACT_ATOMS: atom_id res chain seq x y z
N MET A 1 17.38 -14.94 8.67
CA MET A 1 17.60 -13.71 7.88
C MET A 1 16.62 -12.65 8.32
N ALA A 2 17.09 -11.43 8.60
CA ALA A 2 16.22 -10.29 8.94
C ALA A 2 15.30 -9.97 7.75
N ARG A 3 14.03 -9.69 8.04
CA ARG A 3 13.05 -9.34 6.99
C ARG A 3 13.40 -7.98 6.39
N PRO A 4 13.48 -7.84 5.07
CA PRO A 4 13.82 -6.57 4.45
C PRO A 4 12.79 -5.50 4.80
N GLN A 5 13.28 -4.31 5.16
CA GLN A 5 12.44 -3.16 5.49
C GLN A 5 11.79 -2.56 4.24
N ARG A 6 10.58 -2.00 4.42
CA ARG A 6 9.91 -1.23 3.35
C ARG A 6 10.49 0.16 3.25
N ILE A 7 10.43 0.72 2.05
CA ILE A 7 10.72 2.14 1.86
C ILE A 7 9.58 2.93 2.49
N LYS A 8 9.91 3.76 3.48
CA LYS A 8 9.02 4.75 4.09
C LYS A 8 9.77 6.07 4.12
N LYS A 9 9.15 7.14 3.61
CA LYS A 9 9.68 8.49 3.72
C LYS A 9 9.18 9.15 5.01
N ASP A 10 9.95 10.07 5.54
CA ASP A 10 9.56 10.90 6.68
C ASP A 10 8.84 12.19 6.25
N SER A 11 8.57 12.31 4.94
CA SER A 11 7.79 13.38 4.32
C SER A 11 6.55 12.81 3.64
N ASP A 12 5.67 13.70 3.18
CA ASP A 12 4.51 13.36 2.36
C ASP A 12 4.91 12.45 1.20
N SER A 13 4.16 11.39 1.01
CA SER A 13 4.56 10.36 0.06
C SER A 13 3.38 9.57 -0.48
N HIS A 14 3.49 9.13 -1.73
CA HIS A 14 2.50 8.28 -2.36
C HIS A 14 3.00 6.84 -2.46
N TYR A 15 2.10 5.89 -2.23
CA TYR A 15 2.42 4.47 -2.28
C TYR A 15 1.35 3.71 -3.06
N HIS A 16 1.80 2.79 -3.91
CA HIS A 16 0.96 1.74 -4.43
C HIS A 16 1.15 0.48 -3.60
N LEU A 17 0.07 0.00 -2.99
CA LEU A 17 0.04 -1.14 -2.09
C LEU A 17 -0.80 -2.25 -2.71
N MET A 18 -0.36 -3.49 -2.56
CA MET A 18 -1.06 -4.67 -3.10
C MET A 18 -0.90 -5.86 -2.17
N SER A 19 -1.95 -6.61 -2.01
CA SER A 19 -1.88 -7.92 -1.37
C SER A 19 -2.79 -8.91 -2.07
N ARG A 20 -2.41 -10.18 -1.99
CA ARG A 20 -3.09 -11.28 -2.65
C ARG A 20 -3.52 -12.33 -1.64
N THR A 21 -4.58 -13.06 -1.96
CA THR A 21 -5.03 -14.21 -1.18
C THR A 21 -4.00 -15.33 -1.19
N ASN A 22 -4.05 -16.16 -0.15
CA ASN A 22 -3.20 -17.33 -0.06
C ASN A 22 -3.52 -18.31 -1.22
N ASN A 23 -2.46 -18.85 -1.84
CA ASN A 23 -2.54 -19.72 -3.02
C ASN A 23 -3.33 -19.13 -4.20
N LYS A 24 -3.45 -17.80 -4.28
CA LYS A 24 -4.20 -17.07 -5.32
C LYS A 24 -5.68 -17.49 -5.41
N ARG A 25 -6.26 -18.01 -4.33
CA ARG A 25 -7.66 -18.45 -4.29
C ARG A 25 -8.59 -17.26 -4.52
N PHE A 26 -9.66 -17.46 -5.28
CA PHE A 26 -10.66 -16.45 -5.61
C PHE A 26 -11.67 -16.28 -4.46
N LEU A 27 -11.19 -15.79 -3.31
CA LEU A 27 -12.00 -15.68 -2.09
C LEU A 27 -12.98 -14.50 -2.12
N PHE A 28 -12.80 -13.53 -3.02
CA PHE A 28 -13.59 -12.29 -3.08
C PHE A 28 -14.49 -12.23 -4.32
N ARG A 29 -14.95 -13.37 -4.84
CA ARG A 29 -15.84 -13.39 -6.02
C ARG A 29 -17.18 -12.72 -5.76
N GLU A 30 -17.71 -12.88 -4.57
CA GLU A 30 -19.01 -12.32 -4.18
C GLU A 30 -18.92 -10.80 -4.06
N GLY A 31 -19.91 -10.12 -4.64
CA GLY A 31 -19.98 -8.67 -4.59
C GLY A 31 -20.08 -8.11 -3.18
N ALA A 32 -20.81 -8.78 -2.30
CA ALA A 32 -20.93 -8.42 -0.90
C ALA A 32 -19.56 -8.39 -0.21
N LEU A 33 -18.72 -9.42 -0.42
CA LEU A 33 -17.37 -9.48 0.12
C LEU A 33 -16.44 -8.39 -0.40
N LYS A 34 -16.54 -8.03 -1.69
CA LYS A 34 -15.79 -6.90 -2.23
C LYS A 34 -16.24 -5.59 -1.61
N THR A 35 -17.53 -5.43 -1.37
CA THR A 35 -18.08 -4.25 -0.69
C THR A 35 -17.55 -4.15 0.75
N GLU A 36 -17.54 -5.26 1.49
CA GLU A 36 -16.95 -5.32 2.82
C GLU A 36 -15.43 -5.06 2.80
N LEU A 37 -14.72 -5.58 1.81
CA LEU A 37 -13.29 -5.32 1.64
C LEU A 37 -13.01 -3.84 1.42
N VAL A 38 -13.77 -3.17 0.56
CA VAL A 38 -13.64 -1.73 0.32
C VAL A 38 -14.03 -0.93 1.57
N SER A 39 -15.06 -1.35 2.28
CA SER A 39 -15.51 -0.71 3.52
C SER A 39 -14.45 -0.80 4.62
N ALA A 40 -13.87 -1.99 4.83
CA ALA A 40 -12.76 -2.19 5.77
C ALA A 40 -11.51 -1.37 5.38
N LEU A 41 -11.21 -1.28 4.07
CA LEU A 41 -10.11 -0.48 3.55
C LEU A 41 -10.29 1.01 3.90
N ARG A 42 -11.50 1.55 3.70
CA ARG A 42 -11.82 2.96 4.01
C ARG A 42 -11.76 3.24 5.51
N ARG A 43 -12.33 2.37 6.35
CA ARG A 43 -12.26 2.52 7.82
C ARG A 43 -10.82 2.52 8.33
N ALA A 44 -9.99 1.60 7.83
CA ALA A 44 -8.58 1.55 8.21
C ALA A 44 -7.80 2.78 7.74
N ALA A 45 -8.09 3.29 6.53
CA ALA A 45 -7.47 4.50 6.00
C ALA A 45 -7.82 5.73 6.85
N GLU A 46 -9.09 5.89 7.20
CA GLU A 46 -9.58 6.97 8.05
C GLU A 46 -8.93 6.93 9.44
N PHE A 47 -8.87 5.75 10.07
CA PHE A 47 -8.19 5.59 11.36
C PHE A 47 -6.71 5.97 11.26
N CYS A 48 -5.99 5.47 10.25
CA CYS A 48 -4.57 5.74 10.09
C CYS A 48 -4.24 7.15 9.56
N GLY A 49 -5.24 7.96 9.16
CA GLY A 49 -5.00 9.24 8.50
C GLY A 49 -4.27 9.09 7.17
N VAL A 50 -4.61 8.04 6.43
CA VAL A 50 -4.04 7.73 5.11
C VAL A 50 -5.09 8.08 4.05
N HIS A 51 -4.71 8.88 3.06
CA HIS A 51 -5.62 9.33 2.01
C HIS A 51 -5.60 8.33 0.84
N ILE A 52 -6.73 7.71 0.55
CA ILE A 52 -6.88 6.84 -0.62
C ILE A 52 -7.00 7.72 -1.86
N LYS A 53 -6.15 7.45 -2.88
CA LYS A 53 -6.15 8.11 -4.18
C LYS A 53 -6.80 7.26 -5.27
N ALA A 54 -6.65 5.95 -5.20
CA ALA A 54 -7.33 4.99 -6.07
C ALA A 54 -7.33 3.61 -5.43
N TYR A 55 -8.32 2.79 -5.76
CA TYR A 55 -8.31 1.37 -5.40
C TYR A 55 -9.03 0.52 -6.43
N THR A 56 -8.76 -0.78 -6.39
CA THR A 56 -9.57 -1.83 -7.03
C THR A 56 -9.52 -3.11 -6.20
N ALA A 57 -10.71 -3.67 -5.94
CA ALA A 57 -10.87 -4.95 -5.25
C ALA A 57 -11.14 -6.05 -6.29
N MET A 58 -10.15 -6.89 -6.55
CA MET A 58 -10.24 -8.02 -7.46
C MET A 58 -10.67 -9.29 -6.73
N ASP A 59 -10.99 -10.35 -7.46
CA ASP A 59 -11.48 -11.61 -6.87
C ASP A 59 -10.50 -12.31 -5.92
N ASN A 60 -9.20 -12.06 -6.05
CA ASN A 60 -8.15 -12.69 -5.24
C ASN A 60 -7.02 -11.76 -4.82
N HIS A 61 -7.15 -10.47 -5.04
CA HIS A 61 -6.18 -9.46 -4.61
C HIS A 61 -6.83 -8.08 -4.63
N PHE A 62 -6.15 -7.11 -4.05
CA PHE A 62 -6.52 -5.71 -4.16
C PHE A 62 -5.30 -4.88 -4.53
N HIS A 63 -5.57 -3.74 -5.14
CA HIS A 63 -4.62 -2.65 -5.31
C HIS A 63 -5.18 -1.40 -4.64
N VAL A 64 -4.32 -0.62 -4.00
CA VAL A 64 -4.67 0.71 -3.50
C VAL A 64 -3.49 1.66 -3.67
N VAL A 65 -3.77 2.85 -4.14
CA VAL A 65 -2.84 3.99 -4.17
C VAL A 65 -3.23 4.93 -3.06
N VAL A 66 -2.25 5.29 -2.24
CA VAL A 66 -2.47 6.15 -1.06
C VAL A 66 -1.47 7.29 -1.01
N LYS A 67 -1.89 8.41 -0.42
CA LYS A 67 -1.03 9.49 0.08
C LYS A 67 -0.93 9.35 1.59
N VAL A 68 0.28 9.35 2.12
CA VAL A 68 0.58 9.47 3.54
C VAL A 68 1.08 10.88 3.77
N ILE A 69 0.34 11.66 4.56
CA ILE A 69 0.73 13.00 4.97
C ILE A 69 1.37 12.88 6.35
N LYS A 70 2.52 13.49 6.52
CA LYS A 70 3.18 13.57 7.84
C LYS A 70 2.72 14.85 8.53
N PRO A 71 1.93 14.76 9.61
CA PRO A 71 1.43 15.94 10.27
C PRO A 71 2.53 16.65 11.05
N ASP A 72 2.56 17.97 10.96
CA ASP A 72 3.47 18.82 11.77
C ASP A 72 3.06 18.84 13.25
N VAL A 73 1.79 18.61 13.52
CA VAL A 73 1.22 18.64 14.88
C VAL A 73 0.63 17.26 15.21
N PRO A 74 0.91 16.72 16.41
CA PRO A 74 0.32 15.46 16.84
C PRO A 74 -1.21 15.48 16.84
N VAL A 75 -1.83 14.38 16.44
CA VAL A 75 -3.29 14.22 16.44
C VAL A 75 -3.82 14.40 17.86
N CYS A 76 -4.80 15.30 18.06
CA CYS A 76 -5.38 15.57 19.38
C CYS A 76 -6.24 14.41 19.89
N ALA A 77 -6.52 14.38 21.20
CA ALA A 77 -7.28 13.32 21.85
C ALA A 77 -8.69 13.14 21.25
N THR A 78 -9.39 14.23 20.97
CA THR A 78 -10.73 14.19 20.36
C THR A 78 -10.71 13.52 18.98
N GLU A 79 -9.72 13.86 18.16
CA GLU A 79 -9.57 13.24 16.85
C GLU A 79 -9.15 11.76 16.95
N LEU A 80 -8.35 11.39 17.96
CA LEU A 80 -8.05 9.98 18.24
C LEU A 80 -9.32 9.18 18.53
N LEU A 81 -10.19 9.72 19.40
CA LEU A 81 -11.48 9.09 19.72
C LEU A 81 -12.39 9.00 18.50
N ARG A 82 -12.47 10.06 17.68
CA ARG A 82 -13.22 10.04 16.42
C ARG A 82 -12.74 8.90 15.48
N ARG A 83 -11.44 8.76 15.33
CA ARG A 83 -10.85 7.70 14.49
C ARG A 83 -11.08 6.30 15.05
N VAL A 84 -11.03 6.14 16.38
CA VAL A 84 -11.40 4.87 17.03
C VAL A 84 -12.87 4.53 16.78
N ARG A 85 -13.77 5.51 16.83
CA ARG A 85 -15.18 5.33 16.50
C ARG A 85 -15.38 4.79 15.08
N VAL A 86 -14.67 5.36 14.08
CA VAL A 86 -14.76 4.92 12.68
C VAL A 86 -14.30 3.48 12.50
N LEU A 87 -13.21 3.08 13.18
CA LEU A 87 -12.64 1.76 13.03
C LEU A 87 -13.38 0.68 13.85
N LYS A 88 -13.75 1.00 15.10
CA LYS A 88 -14.24 0.03 16.09
C LYS A 88 -15.68 0.26 16.54
N GLY A 89 -16.30 1.34 16.11
CA GLY A 89 -17.67 1.70 16.47
C GLY A 89 -17.79 2.53 17.73
N GLU A 90 -19.01 3.00 17.98
CA GLU A 90 -19.37 3.94 19.04
C GLU A 90 -19.07 3.40 20.45
N ARG A 91 -19.40 2.11 20.69
CA ARG A 91 -19.18 1.48 22.00
C ARG A 91 -17.70 1.50 22.40
N ALA A 92 -16.81 1.15 21.47
CA ALA A 92 -15.38 1.13 21.74
C ALA A 92 -14.81 2.54 22.00
N MET A 93 -15.32 3.54 21.28
CA MET A 93 -14.95 4.95 21.50
C MET A 93 -15.38 5.43 22.86
N ARG A 94 -16.64 5.18 23.27
CA ARG A 94 -17.15 5.57 24.61
C ARG A 94 -16.33 4.94 25.73
N SER A 95 -16.13 3.62 25.68
CA SER A 95 -15.33 2.92 26.68
C SER A 95 -13.90 3.48 26.79
N LEU A 96 -13.29 3.85 25.66
CA LEU A 96 -11.97 4.48 25.66
C LEU A 96 -12.01 5.90 26.25
N SER A 97 -13.04 6.69 25.92
CA SER A 97 -13.21 8.04 26.47
C SER A 97 -13.37 8.00 27.99
N GLU A 98 -14.29 7.17 28.49
CA GLU A 98 -14.52 6.96 29.92
C GLU A 98 -13.23 6.55 30.65
N HIS A 99 -12.49 5.60 30.08
CA HIS A 99 -11.20 5.18 30.63
C HIS A 99 -10.17 6.33 30.68
N TRP A 100 -10.11 7.17 29.64
CA TRP A 100 -9.19 8.32 29.63
C TRP A 100 -9.61 9.42 30.63
N ASP A 101 -10.91 9.60 30.82
CA ASP A 101 -11.45 10.53 31.83
C ASP A 101 -11.13 10.05 33.27
N ASP A 102 -11.23 8.74 33.52
CA ASP A 102 -10.82 8.09 34.77
C ASP A 102 -9.33 8.25 35.04
N LEU A 103 -8.46 8.01 34.04
CA LEU A 103 -7.02 8.22 34.17
C LEU A 103 -6.67 9.68 34.47
N SER A 104 -7.37 10.60 33.82
CA SER A 104 -7.15 12.03 34.01
C SER A 104 -7.56 12.49 35.43
N SER A 105 -8.76 12.09 35.87
CA SER A 105 -9.29 12.46 37.21
C SER A 105 -8.52 11.82 38.36
N SER A 106 -7.97 10.61 38.13
CA SER A 106 -7.12 9.90 39.09
C SER A 106 -5.66 10.35 39.09
N GLY A 107 -5.29 11.34 38.29
CA GLY A 107 -3.93 11.90 38.24
C GLY A 107 -2.90 11.04 37.43
N PHE A 108 -3.34 9.99 36.72
CA PHE A 108 -2.47 9.11 35.92
C PHE A 108 -2.11 9.70 34.54
N GLN A 109 -1.65 10.96 34.50
CA GLN A 109 -1.37 11.70 33.26
C GLN A 109 -0.29 11.03 32.38
N ALA A 110 0.72 10.41 32.99
CA ALA A 110 1.78 9.71 32.23
C ALA A 110 1.23 8.48 31.49
N THR A 111 0.33 7.72 32.12
CA THR A 111 -0.37 6.57 31.51
C THR A 111 -1.25 7.02 30.39
N LEU A 112 -2.09 8.04 30.59
CA LEU A 112 -2.95 8.62 29.58
C LEU A 112 -2.17 9.09 28.36
N LYS A 113 -1.10 9.84 28.57
CA LYS A 113 -0.20 10.27 27.48
C LYS A 113 0.40 9.08 26.74
N GLY A 114 0.85 8.07 27.45
CA GLY A 114 1.41 6.84 26.87
C GLY A 114 0.42 6.08 26.00
N GLU A 115 -0.86 6.00 26.39
CA GLU A 115 -1.91 5.37 25.58
C GLU A 115 -2.23 6.17 24.32
N GLN A 116 -2.33 7.49 24.43
CA GLN A 116 -2.53 8.35 23.27
C GLN A 116 -1.37 8.25 22.27
N GLU A 117 -0.12 8.21 22.75
CA GLU A 117 1.06 8.03 21.90
C GLU A 117 1.06 6.66 21.21
N ARG A 118 0.64 5.59 21.87
CA ARG A 118 0.48 4.27 21.23
C ARG A 118 -0.53 4.30 20.08
N LEU A 119 -1.61 5.05 20.19
CA LEU A 119 -2.57 5.24 19.10
C LEU A 119 -1.96 6.08 17.98
N ARG A 120 -1.28 7.20 18.30
CA ARG A 120 -0.61 8.05 17.31
C ARG A 120 0.46 7.29 16.53
N ALA A 121 1.22 6.42 17.18
CA ALA A 121 2.24 5.60 16.53
C ALA A 121 1.70 4.67 15.45
N ARG A 122 0.39 4.40 15.43
CA ARG A 122 -0.29 3.60 14.40
C ARG A 122 -0.79 4.42 13.21
N MET A 123 -0.68 5.75 13.29
CA MET A 123 -1.16 6.67 12.26
C MET A 123 -0.05 7.04 11.28
N HIS A 124 -0.45 7.48 10.10
CA HIS A 124 0.46 7.92 9.04
C HIS A 124 1.52 6.86 8.67
N ASP A 125 1.14 5.58 8.78
CA ASP A 125 2.00 4.43 8.50
C ASP A 125 1.31 3.39 7.61
N ILE A 126 1.92 3.09 6.45
CA ILE A 126 1.36 2.14 5.48
C ILE A 126 1.33 0.69 6.00
N SER A 127 2.20 0.34 6.95
CA SER A 127 2.22 -1.02 7.51
C SER A 127 1.09 -1.23 8.51
N GLU A 128 0.85 -0.23 9.38
CA GLU A 128 -0.29 -0.26 10.30
C GLU A 128 -1.62 -0.16 9.54
N PHE A 129 -1.70 0.68 8.50
CA PHE A 129 -2.86 0.77 7.64
C PHE A 129 -3.25 -0.59 7.04
N ILE A 130 -2.31 -1.26 6.36
CA ILE A 130 -2.59 -2.56 5.73
C ILE A 130 -2.80 -3.67 6.76
N LYS A 131 -2.12 -3.60 7.91
CA LYS A 131 -2.34 -4.55 9.02
C LYS A 131 -3.77 -4.44 9.55
N LEU A 132 -4.22 -3.24 9.91
CA LEU A 132 -5.56 -2.99 10.41
C LEU A 132 -6.64 -3.37 9.40
N PHE A 133 -6.46 -2.97 8.15
CA PHE A 133 -7.37 -3.35 7.07
C PHE A 133 -7.50 -4.88 6.96
N LYS A 134 -6.39 -5.60 6.95
CA LYS A 134 -6.40 -7.06 6.85
C LYS A 134 -7.05 -7.72 8.07
N GLU A 135 -6.72 -7.27 9.28
CA GLU A 135 -7.29 -7.77 10.52
C GLU A 135 -8.81 -7.57 10.57
N GLU A 136 -9.27 -6.39 10.16
CA GLU A 136 -10.70 -6.06 10.11
C GLU A 136 -11.43 -6.95 9.10
N PHE A 137 -10.91 -7.07 7.88
CA PHE A 137 -11.48 -7.91 6.85
C PHE A 137 -11.43 -9.40 7.21
N ASP A 138 -10.31 -9.88 7.77
CA ASP A 138 -10.16 -11.27 8.21
C ASP A 138 -11.22 -11.65 9.26
N ARG A 139 -11.51 -10.74 10.19
CA ARG A 139 -12.53 -10.93 11.22
C ARG A 139 -13.92 -11.09 10.60
N ILE A 140 -14.27 -10.24 9.63
CA ILE A 140 -15.55 -10.29 8.90
C ILE A 140 -15.65 -11.60 8.12
N TYR A 141 -14.67 -11.86 7.27
CA TYR A 141 -14.66 -13.02 6.39
C TYR A 141 -14.74 -14.35 7.15
N LYS A 142 -13.93 -14.50 8.22
CA LYS A 142 -13.91 -15.73 9.01
C LYS A 142 -15.21 -15.99 9.74
N ARG A 143 -15.87 -14.96 10.22
CA ARG A 143 -17.19 -15.07 10.87
C ARG A 143 -18.27 -15.51 9.88
N GLU A 144 -18.27 -14.94 8.65
CA GLU A 144 -19.31 -15.21 7.66
C GLU A 144 -19.14 -16.56 6.95
N HIS A 145 -17.90 -17.05 6.81
CA HIS A 145 -17.59 -18.25 6.06
C HIS A 145 -17.04 -19.40 6.91
N GLU A 146 -17.08 -19.29 8.25
CA GLU A 146 -16.50 -20.29 9.17
C GLU A 146 -15.08 -20.73 8.78
N TYR A 147 -14.31 -19.80 8.22
CA TYR A 147 -13.03 -20.08 7.58
C TYR A 147 -11.89 -20.13 8.60
N CYS A 148 -11.23 -21.30 8.69
CA CYS A 148 -10.04 -21.50 9.52
C CYS A 148 -8.78 -21.47 8.64
N GLY A 149 -7.99 -20.39 8.70
CA GLY A 149 -6.75 -20.32 7.94
C GLY A 149 -6.30 -18.89 7.64
N SER A 150 -5.20 -18.76 6.89
CA SER A 150 -4.72 -17.46 6.42
C SER A 150 -5.44 -17.08 5.12
N ILE A 151 -6.06 -15.90 5.10
CA ILE A 151 -6.65 -15.33 3.89
C ILE A 151 -5.56 -14.81 2.96
N TRP A 152 -4.51 -14.22 3.51
CA TRP A 152 -3.50 -13.48 2.76
C TRP A 152 -2.21 -14.28 2.54
N SER A 153 -1.62 -14.17 1.35
CA SER A 153 -0.34 -14.79 1.01
C SER A 153 0.88 -14.03 1.58
N GLY A 154 0.87 -13.78 2.89
CA GLY A 154 1.99 -13.13 3.58
C GLY A 154 1.99 -11.59 3.48
N ARG A 155 3.18 -10.99 3.33
CA ARG A 155 3.36 -9.53 3.36
C ARG A 155 2.79 -8.86 2.11
N PHE A 156 2.21 -7.67 2.28
CA PHE A 156 1.80 -6.85 1.14
C PHE A 156 3.02 -6.30 0.38
N ALA A 157 2.87 -6.11 -0.93
CA ALA A 157 3.82 -5.39 -1.75
C ALA A 157 3.58 -3.88 -1.63
N SER A 158 4.63 -3.09 -1.58
CA SER A 158 4.58 -1.63 -1.60
C SER A 158 5.54 -1.08 -2.64
N THR A 159 5.09 -0.06 -3.37
CA THR A 159 5.89 0.72 -4.31
C THR A 159 5.75 2.18 -3.93
N LEU A 160 6.86 2.88 -3.66
CA LEU A 160 6.88 4.33 -3.51
C LEU A 160 6.67 4.95 -4.89
N VAL A 161 5.73 5.89 -5.00
CA VAL A 161 5.32 6.50 -6.27
C VAL A 161 5.63 7.99 -6.24
N GLN A 162 6.28 8.49 -7.28
CA GLN A 162 6.51 9.93 -7.47
C GLN A 162 5.18 10.63 -7.77
N GLU A 163 4.98 11.81 -7.19
CA GLU A 163 3.84 12.68 -7.49
C GLU A 163 3.87 13.16 -8.96
N GLY A 164 2.74 13.62 -9.46
CA GLY A 164 2.59 14.06 -10.84
C GLY A 164 2.27 12.92 -11.80
N GLU A 165 2.90 12.88 -12.95
CA GLU A 165 2.60 11.94 -14.04
C GLU A 165 2.71 10.46 -13.62
N SER A 166 3.70 10.12 -12.78
CA SER A 166 3.86 8.76 -12.27
C SER A 166 2.69 8.32 -11.40
N LEU A 167 2.19 9.22 -10.55
CA LEU A 167 1.01 8.98 -9.73
C LEU A 167 -0.23 8.77 -10.59
N GLU A 168 -0.45 9.63 -11.58
CA GLU A 168 -1.57 9.51 -12.53
C GLU A 168 -1.55 8.17 -13.27
N ARG A 169 -0.40 7.79 -13.79
CA ARG A 169 -0.21 6.49 -14.45
C ARG A 169 -0.48 5.32 -13.51
N CYS A 170 -0.04 5.44 -12.26
CA CYS A 170 -0.26 4.41 -11.24
C CYS A 170 -1.75 4.28 -10.88
N MET A 171 -2.47 5.38 -10.69
CA MET A 171 -3.90 5.37 -10.42
C MET A 171 -4.70 4.74 -11.57
N ARG A 172 -4.38 5.12 -12.81
CA ARG A 172 -4.99 4.51 -14.00
C ARG A 172 -4.70 3.02 -14.09
N TYR A 173 -3.44 2.59 -13.88
CA TYR A 173 -3.12 1.17 -13.81
C TYR A 173 -4.02 0.43 -12.82
N VAL A 174 -4.29 1.01 -11.66
CA VAL A 174 -5.12 0.40 -10.62
C VAL A 174 -6.57 0.23 -11.08
N ILE A 175 -7.21 1.27 -11.60
CA ILE A 175 -8.62 1.20 -12.00
C ILE A 175 -8.85 0.37 -13.27
N TYR A 176 -7.84 0.22 -14.14
CA TYR A 176 -7.92 -0.61 -15.34
C TYR A 176 -7.56 -2.10 -15.11
N ASN A 177 -7.23 -2.50 -13.88
CA ASN A 177 -6.96 -3.92 -13.58
C ASN A 177 -8.11 -4.86 -13.95
N PRO A 178 -9.40 -4.53 -13.68
CA PRO A 178 -10.53 -5.38 -14.07
C PRO A 178 -10.66 -5.54 -15.59
N VAL A 179 -10.40 -4.48 -16.36
CA VAL A 179 -10.41 -4.53 -17.84
C VAL A 179 -9.29 -5.43 -18.35
N ARG A 180 -8.08 -5.26 -17.82
CA ARG A 180 -6.92 -6.10 -18.17
C ARG A 180 -7.10 -7.57 -17.80
N ALA A 181 -7.87 -7.85 -16.77
CA ALA A 181 -8.24 -9.20 -16.35
C ALA A 181 -9.43 -9.78 -17.14
N GLY A 182 -9.99 -9.03 -18.07
CA GLY A 182 -11.16 -9.44 -18.86
C GLY A 182 -12.46 -9.58 -18.06
N ILE A 183 -12.54 -8.94 -16.88
CA ILE A 183 -13.73 -9.01 -16.01
C ILE A 183 -14.82 -8.07 -16.53
N VAL A 184 -14.42 -6.89 -17.01
CA VAL A 184 -15.31 -5.88 -17.60
C VAL A 184 -14.67 -5.31 -18.87
N MET A 185 -15.49 -4.76 -19.77
CA MET A 185 -15.01 -4.11 -20.99
C MET A 185 -14.51 -2.68 -20.73
N GLN A 186 -15.07 -1.98 -19.76
CA GLN A 186 -14.73 -0.61 -19.42
C GLN A 186 -14.51 -0.47 -17.91
N ALA A 187 -13.54 0.34 -17.50
CA ALA A 187 -13.20 0.52 -16.08
C ALA A 187 -14.38 1.05 -15.25
N LYS A 188 -15.23 1.92 -15.82
CA LYS A 188 -16.42 2.47 -15.18
C LYS A 188 -17.49 1.42 -14.84
N ASP A 189 -17.47 0.26 -15.51
CA ASP A 189 -18.43 -0.81 -15.28
C ASP A 189 -18.08 -1.67 -14.06
N TYR A 190 -16.94 -1.41 -13.42
CA TYR A 190 -16.47 -2.14 -12.25
C TYR A 190 -16.66 -1.34 -10.97
N CYS A 191 -17.75 -1.54 -10.26
CA CYS A 191 -18.13 -0.75 -9.08
C CYS A 191 -17.22 -0.86 -7.86
N TRP A 192 -16.31 -1.85 -7.81
CA TRP A 192 -15.30 -2.00 -6.75
C TRP A 192 -13.93 -1.40 -7.11
N SER A 193 -13.92 -0.49 -8.09
CA SER A 193 -12.80 0.39 -8.40
C SER A 193 -13.20 1.84 -8.19
N TRP A 194 -12.25 2.66 -7.78
CA TRP A 194 -12.44 4.10 -7.61
C TRP A 194 -11.10 4.83 -7.71
N ARG A 195 -11.13 6.05 -8.22
CA ARG A 195 -10.02 6.99 -8.11
C ARG A 195 -10.50 8.41 -7.84
N GLU A 196 -9.65 9.21 -7.19
CA GLU A 196 -9.88 10.62 -6.96
C GLU A 196 -9.84 11.41 -8.28
N GLY A 197 -10.73 12.39 -8.44
CA GLY A 197 -10.72 13.31 -9.59
C GLY A 197 -11.35 12.77 -10.88
N GLU A 198 -12.06 11.64 -10.83
CA GLU A 198 -12.79 11.11 -11.98
C GLU A 198 -14.30 11.20 -11.82
N GLU A 199 -14.94 12.05 -12.62
CA GLU A 199 -16.38 11.96 -12.91
C GLU A 199 -16.70 11.03 -14.10
N ALA A 200 -15.75 10.73 -14.96
CA ALA A 200 -15.86 9.68 -15.98
C ALA A 200 -14.46 9.37 -16.55
N ALA A 201 -14.03 8.13 -16.42
CA ALA A 201 -12.79 7.69 -17.05
C ALA A 201 -12.89 7.82 -18.57
N SER A 202 -12.04 8.62 -19.17
CA SER A 202 -11.83 8.60 -20.61
C SER A 202 -11.41 7.17 -21.01
N ASN A 203 -12.16 6.57 -21.94
CA ASN A 203 -11.97 5.19 -22.43
C ASN A 203 -10.69 4.99 -23.26
N ALA A 204 -9.80 5.97 -23.30
CA ALA A 204 -8.55 5.84 -24.01
C ALA A 204 -7.64 4.85 -23.26
N LEU A 205 -7.63 3.62 -23.70
CA LEU A 205 -6.54 2.65 -23.50
C LEU A 205 -5.26 3.20 -24.17
N GLY A 206 -4.81 4.38 -23.75
CA GLY A 206 -3.51 4.89 -24.10
C GLY A 206 -2.46 4.10 -23.33
N ASP A 207 -1.27 4.04 -23.84
CA ASP A 207 -0.01 3.40 -23.42
C ASP A 207 0.27 3.40 -21.88
N TRP A 208 -0.56 2.69 -21.12
CA TRP A 208 -0.68 2.70 -19.64
C TRP A 208 0.35 1.85 -18.93
N CYS A 209 1.35 1.37 -19.63
CA CYS A 209 2.34 0.55 -18.99
C CYS A 209 3.10 1.38 -17.95
N LEU A 210 3.12 0.89 -16.71
CA LEU A 210 4.10 1.31 -15.71
C LEU A 210 5.48 1.05 -16.30
N ARG A 211 6.00 2.01 -17.06
CA ARG A 211 7.18 1.79 -17.89
C ARG A 211 8.43 1.50 -17.08
N ARG A 212 8.49 1.91 -15.80
CA ARG A 212 9.65 1.63 -14.94
C ARG A 212 9.27 1.59 -13.46
N VAL A 213 9.23 0.42 -12.89
CA VAL A 213 9.31 0.23 -11.45
C VAL A 213 10.72 -0.22 -11.11
N VAL A 214 11.44 0.57 -10.34
CA VAL A 214 12.81 0.25 -9.91
C VAL A 214 12.74 -0.45 -8.56
N GLN A 215 13.38 -1.61 -8.44
CA GLN A 215 13.53 -2.27 -7.17
C GLN A 215 14.80 -1.76 -6.48
N ILE A 216 14.63 -1.21 -5.29
CA ILE A 216 15.71 -0.73 -4.44
C ILE A 216 15.68 -1.54 -3.16
N GLY A 217 16.64 -2.43 -2.98
CA GLY A 217 16.63 -3.36 -1.85
C GLY A 217 15.35 -4.21 -1.83
N ALA A 218 14.60 -4.16 -0.72
CA ALA A 218 13.32 -4.85 -0.59
C ALA A 218 12.11 -4.02 -1.03
N GLY A 219 12.31 -2.75 -1.36
CA GLY A 219 11.28 -1.80 -1.78
C GLY A 219 11.25 -1.60 -3.29
N LYS A 220 10.17 -1.00 -3.75
CA LYS A 220 9.98 -0.62 -5.16
C LYS A 220 9.71 0.87 -5.23
N VAL A 221 10.28 1.52 -6.24
CA VAL A 221 10.10 2.95 -6.53
C VAL A 221 9.61 3.10 -7.95
N PHE A 222 8.61 3.94 -8.15
CA PHE A 222 8.08 4.31 -9.45
C PHE A 222 8.16 5.83 -9.61
N GLY A 223 8.95 6.27 -10.56
CA GLY A 223 9.21 7.68 -10.83
C GLY A 223 10.24 7.86 -11.94
N ASP A 224 10.61 9.11 -12.20
CA ASP A 224 11.71 9.44 -13.10
C ASP A 224 13.07 9.07 -12.50
N LYS A 225 14.13 9.25 -13.30
CA LYS A 225 15.48 8.91 -12.90
C LYS A 225 15.96 9.73 -11.68
N CYS A 226 15.60 11.02 -11.63
CA CYS A 226 16.02 11.91 -10.55
C CYS A 226 15.39 11.51 -9.23
N PHE A 227 14.08 11.23 -9.22
CA PHE A 227 13.36 10.76 -8.05
C PHE A 227 13.91 9.42 -7.53
N VAL A 228 14.19 8.47 -8.43
CA VAL A 228 14.77 7.17 -8.04
C VAL A 228 16.14 7.34 -7.40
N LEU A 229 16.98 8.24 -7.94
CA LEU A 229 18.31 8.55 -7.38
C LEU A 229 18.19 9.25 -6.02
N GLU A 230 17.31 10.25 -5.89
CA GLU A 230 17.03 10.93 -4.62
C GLU A 230 16.64 9.93 -3.52
N VAL A 231 15.70 9.03 -3.82
CA VAL A 231 15.28 7.99 -2.88
C VAL A 231 16.44 7.08 -2.52
N ALA A 232 17.27 6.68 -3.48
CA ALA A 232 18.43 5.82 -3.24
C ALA A 232 19.48 6.50 -2.34
N ILE A 233 19.75 7.78 -2.55
CA ILE A 233 20.67 8.59 -1.74
C ILE A 233 20.11 8.78 -0.32
N THR A 234 18.85 9.17 -0.18
CA THR A 234 18.20 9.42 1.13
C THR A 234 18.19 8.17 2.01
N LEU A 235 18.11 7.01 1.40
CA LEU A 235 18.04 5.73 2.12
C LEU A 235 19.45 5.18 2.45
N GLY A 236 20.51 5.77 1.90
CA GLY A 236 21.92 5.52 2.23
C GLY A 236 22.29 4.03 2.26
N ASP A 237 23.20 3.65 3.16
CA ASP A 237 23.72 2.28 3.33
C ASP A 237 22.68 1.20 3.64
N ARG A 238 21.43 1.55 3.91
CA ARG A 238 20.32 0.58 3.99
C ARG A 238 20.06 -0.10 2.64
N PHE A 239 20.63 0.46 1.58
CA PHE A 239 20.62 -0.09 0.21
C PHE A 239 21.99 -0.66 -0.15
N LYS A 240 22.35 -1.80 0.43
CA LYS A 240 23.36 -2.64 -0.21
C LYS A 240 22.83 -2.97 -1.60
N ALA A 241 23.56 -2.53 -2.61
CA ALA A 241 23.24 -2.69 -4.01
C ALA A 241 23.00 -4.17 -4.37
N GLY A 242 21.79 -4.62 -4.14
CA GLY A 242 21.22 -5.76 -4.82
C GLY A 242 20.78 -5.26 -6.20
N SER A 243 20.91 -6.07 -7.20
CA SER A 243 20.57 -5.76 -8.60
C SER A 243 19.31 -4.88 -8.71
N VAL A 244 19.47 -3.66 -9.20
CA VAL A 244 18.37 -2.79 -9.59
C VAL A 244 17.76 -3.40 -10.84
N GLY A 245 16.64 -4.11 -10.70
CA GLY A 245 15.86 -4.60 -11.82
C GLY A 245 14.81 -3.56 -12.21
N VAL A 246 14.83 -3.12 -13.46
CA VAL A 246 13.73 -2.37 -14.06
C VAL A 246 12.72 -3.38 -14.58
N HIS A 247 11.52 -3.39 -14.02
CA HIS A 247 10.44 -4.21 -14.53
C HIS A 247 9.70 -3.41 -15.60
N ARG A 248 9.80 -3.85 -16.83
CA ARG A 248 8.95 -3.39 -17.92
C ARG A 248 7.65 -4.19 -17.88
N VAL A 249 6.52 -3.54 -17.87
CA VAL A 249 5.23 -4.16 -18.16
C VAL A 249 5.06 -4.02 -19.68
N ASP A 250 5.24 -5.10 -20.40
CA ASP A 250 4.79 -5.22 -21.79
C ASP A 250 3.36 -5.80 -21.80
N GLU A 251 2.78 -5.91 -22.97
CA GLU A 251 1.41 -6.39 -23.17
C GLU A 251 1.18 -7.83 -22.68
N LEU A 252 2.22 -8.58 -22.37
CA LEU A 252 2.20 -10.00 -22.06
C LEU A 252 2.77 -10.36 -20.68
N GLY A 253 3.42 -9.43 -19.97
CA GLY A 253 4.03 -9.71 -18.67
C GLY A 253 5.18 -8.78 -18.30
N TRP A 254 5.84 -9.12 -17.20
CA TRP A 254 6.96 -8.37 -16.66
C TRP A 254 8.26 -8.83 -17.31
N SER A 255 8.92 -7.97 -18.08
CA SER A 255 10.28 -8.23 -18.52
C SER A 255 11.28 -7.40 -17.71
N THR A 256 12.40 -8.04 -17.33
CA THR A 256 13.48 -7.39 -16.59
C THR A 256 14.53 -6.88 -17.56
N HIS A 257 14.70 -5.55 -17.67
CA HIS A 257 15.90 -4.95 -18.25
C HIS A 257 16.67 -4.26 -17.13
N GLY A 258 17.85 -4.78 -16.84
CA GLY A 258 18.67 -4.30 -15.74
C GLY A 258 19.25 -2.91 -15.98
N TRP A 259 19.04 -1.99 -15.04
CA TRP A 259 19.84 -0.80 -14.87
C TRP A 259 20.77 -1.04 -13.68
N ARG A 260 22.07 -1.05 -13.91
CA ARG A 260 23.04 -1.01 -12.82
C ARG A 260 23.27 0.44 -12.45
N LEU A 261 22.83 0.86 -11.27
CA LEU A 261 23.40 2.03 -10.61
C LEU A 261 24.80 1.65 -10.20
N ALA A 262 25.80 2.24 -10.82
CA ALA A 262 27.19 2.04 -10.45
C ALA A 262 27.47 2.77 -9.13
N ALA A 263 27.22 2.10 -8.00
CA ALA A 263 27.95 2.41 -6.77
C ALA A 263 29.32 1.73 -6.89
N GLY A 264 30.37 2.54 -6.94
CA GLY A 264 31.72 2.16 -7.28
C GLY A 264 32.21 0.83 -6.72
N LYS A 265 32.43 -0.11 -7.62
CA LYS A 265 33.53 -1.07 -7.73
C LYS A 265 33.30 -1.90 -8.97
N ARG A 266 34.14 -1.69 -9.97
CA ARG A 266 34.24 -2.52 -11.15
C ARG A 266 34.49 -3.97 -10.73
N ARG A 267 33.53 -4.88 -10.85
CA ARG A 267 33.84 -6.31 -11.00
C ARG A 267 34.12 -6.56 -12.46
N LYS A 268 35.37 -6.99 -12.73
CA LYS A 268 35.81 -7.50 -14.03
C LYS A 268 34.83 -8.61 -14.47
N ILE A 269 34.22 -8.42 -15.62
CA ILE A 269 33.57 -9.50 -16.35
C ILE A 269 34.71 -10.33 -16.93
N GLY A 270 34.89 -11.54 -16.43
CA GLY A 270 35.76 -12.53 -17.07
C GLY A 270 35.15 -12.93 -18.39
N ARG A 271 35.84 -12.65 -19.48
CA ARG A 271 35.63 -13.29 -20.76
C ARG A 271 35.85 -14.80 -20.58
N ASN A 272 34.90 -15.60 -20.93
CA ASN A 272 35.13 -16.92 -21.45
C ASN A 272 34.39 -17.01 -22.78
N GLU A 273 35.10 -16.56 -23.81
CA GLU A 273 34.94 -17.09 -25.16
C GLU A 273 35.58 -18.47 -25.16
N ARG A 274 34.85 -19.47 -25.52
CA ARG A 274 35.33 -20.59 -26.34
C ARG A 274 34.25 -20.93 -27.35
N VAL A 275 34.51 -20.46 -28.55
CA VAL A 275 34.08 -21.05 -29.81
C VAL A 275 34.90 -22.32 -29.99
N GLU A 276 34.26 -23.44 -30.31
CA GLU A 276 34.80 -24.54 -31.13
C GLU A 276 33.64 -25.40 -31.59
N ALA A 277 33.59 -25.43 -32.85
CA ALA A 277 33.41 -26.30 -34.00
C ALA A 277 31.96 -26.68 -34.32
#